data_1c20aeff85b0548e12e57bccac407a33
#
_entry.id   1c20aeff85b0548e12e57bccac407a33
#
_cell.length_a   1.000
_cell.length_b   1.000
_cell.length_c   1.000
_cell.angle_alpha   90.00
_cell.angle_beta   90.00
_cell.angle_gamma   90.00
#
_symmetry.space_group_name_H-M   'P 1'
#
loop_
_entity.id
_entity.type
_entity.pdbx_description
1 polymer ?
#
loop_
_entity_poly.entity_id
_entity_poly.type
_entity_poly.pdbx_seq_one_letter_code
_entity_poly.pdbx_strand_id
1 'polypeptide(L)'
;MSEIFVAGDIHGNYQGLMESLNAAGWQEGDTIICVGDVTDRGKDNARTVSFLQEHECDVRLVQGNHELQHKKLLQYYHVLIKVPQIRLFAAGIFRTYKAGYTYPKTKEELKEYECSADRRIEIIQGKPKTFHAFVRAFIAYTLAWEDDSLWKIILYLLEVMCGNPYDAERTIYEYLSCTRKQRAAFEWLWNQTATEVNIDYTEPYKYQHIVITHNNPFGRYYSYDLDELRPGHDKTLYIFGHIPHSEIVRFDRACSGCTYLDIDTSPNSVGVIKLSDYL
;
A
#
# COMPACT_ATOMS: atom_id res chain seq x y z
N MET A 1 -15.38 12.17 24.02
CA MET A 1 -14.55 10.98 23.74
C MET A 1 -14.18 11.08 22.28
N SER A 2 -12.92 10.80 21.91
CA SER A 2 -12.53 10.73 20.50
C SER A 2 -13.25 9.55 19.83
N GLU A 3 -13.75 9.76 18.64
CA GLU A 3 -14.38 8.71 17.84
C GLU A 3 -13.32 7.88 17.13
N ILE A 4 -13.68 6.67 16.71
CA ILE A 4 -12.81 5.79 15.95
C ILE A 4 -13.37 5.61 14.55
N PHE A 5 -12.52 5.89 13.55
CA PHE A 5 -12.81 5.69 12.15
C PHE A 5 -11.89 4.60 11.60
N VAL A 6 -12.44 3.70 10.80
CA VAL A 6 -11.65 2.66 10.14
C VAL A 6 -11.68 2.92 8.65
N ALA A 7 -10.48 3.07 8.07
CA ALA A 7 -10.28 3.31 6.64
C ALA A 7 -9.79 2.04 5.94
N GLY A 8 -10.41 1.69 4.84
CA GLY A 8 -10.02 0.61 3.93
C GLY A 8 -8.75 0.92 3.16
N ASP A 9 -8.51 0.14 2.11
CA ASP A 9 -7.36 0.30 1.23
C ASP A 9 -7.36 1.69 0.59
N ILE A 10 -6.30 2.46 0.86
CA ILE A 10 -6.22 3.87 0.44
C ILE A 10 -5.54 4.01 -0.91
N HIS A 11 -4.49 3.22 -1.14
CA HIS A 11 -3.74 3.20 -2.39
C HIS A 11 -3.37 4.60 -2.92
N GLY A 12 -2.83 5.48 -2.05
CA GLY A 12 -2.43 6.83 -2.45
C GLY A 12 -3.57 7.72 -2.95
N ASN A 13 -4.83 7.38 -2.66
CA ASN A 13 -6.01 8.18 -2.98
C ASN A 13 -6.30 9.17 -1.83
N TYR A 14 -5.43 10.17 -1.67
CA TYR A 14 -5.56 11.17 -0.61
C TYR A 14 -6.91 11.89 -0.64
N GLN A 15 -7.35 12.27 -1.85
CA GLN A 15 -8.62 13.01 -1.99
C GLN A 15 -9.80 12.14 -1.56
N GLY A 16 -9.85 10.88 -2.03
CA GLY A 16 -10.90 9.94 -1.63
C GLY A 16 -10.91 9.67 -0.13
N LEU A 17 -9.73 9.55 0.51
CA LEU A 17 -9.63 9.41 1.96
C LEU A 17 -10.25 10.62 2.67
N MET A 18 -9.89 11.84 2.28
CA MET A 18 -10.41 13.06 2.93
C MET A 18 -11.90 13.27 2.69
N GLU A 19 -12.39 12.96 1.50
CA GLU A 19 -13.82 13.02 1.19
C GLU A 19 -14.61 12.03 2.05
N SER A 20 -14.14 10.80 2.19
CA SER A 20 -14.79 9.76 2.99
C SER A 20 -14.70 10.03 4.49
N LEU A 21 -13.56 10.49 5.00
CA LEU A 21 -13.42 10.91 6.41
C LEU A 21 -14.37 12.07 6.74
N ASN A 22 -14.44 13.08 5.87
CA ASN A 22 -15.34 14.22 6.07
C ASN A 22 -16.82 13.78 6.02
N ALA A 23 -17.18 12.91 5.08
CA ALA A 23 -18.55 12.38 4.97
C ALA A 23 -18.94 11.55 6.20
N ALA A 24 -17.99 10.81 6.79
CA ALA A 24 -18.18 10.06 8.03
C ALA A 24 -18.19 10.95 9.29
N GLY A 25 -17.79 12.23 9.19
CA GLY A 25 -17.80 13.20 10.29
C GLY A 25 -16.52 13.20 11.13
N TRP A 26 -15.39 12.72 10.59
CA TRP A 26 -14.10 12.75 11.26
C TRP A 26 -13.65 14.19 11.58
N GLN A 27 -13.04 14.37 12.72
CA GLN A 27 -12.45 15.62 13.18
C GLN A 27 -11.04 15.39 13.72
N GLU A 28 -10.24 16.44 13.76
CA GLU A 28 -8.90 16.40 14.35
C GLU A 28 -8.98 15.95 15.82
N GLY A 29 -8.14 14.97 16.18
CA GLY A 29 -8.16 14.33 17.51
C GLY A 29 -9.01 13.06 17.58
N ASP A 30 -9.73 12.71 16.52
CA ASP A 30 -10.35 11.39 16.38
C ASP A 30 -9.33 10.35 15.89
N THR A 31 -9.51 9.10 16.28
CA THR A 31 -8.62 8.01 15.90
C THR A 31 -8.95 7.49 14.49
N ILE A 32 -7.93 7.33 13.65
CA ILE A 32 -8.02 6.65 12.36
C ILE A 32 -7.29 5.30 12.45
N ILE A 33 -7.95 4.22 12.05
CA ILE A 33 -7.33 2.90 11.91
C ILE A 33 -7.34 2.53 10.44
N CYS A 34 -6.18 2.40 9.81
CA CYS A 34 -6.06 1.96 8.42
C CYS A 34 -5.88 0.45 8.37
N VAL A 35 -6.65 -0.23 7.52
CA VAL A 35 -6.57 -1.70 7.37
C VAL A 35 -5.34 -2.18 6.58
N GLY A 36 -4.54 -1.28 6.03
CA GLY A 36 -3.35 -1.55 5.20
C GLY A 36 -3.48 -0.99 3.78
N ASP A 37 -2.53 -1.33 2.93
CA ASP A 37 -2.44 -0.91 1.53
C ASP A 37 -2.68 0.60 1.33
N VAL A 38 -1.92 1.38 2.10
CA VAL A 38 -2.00 2.85 2.11
C VAL A 38 -1.41 3.46 0.85
N THR A 39 -0.36 2.83 0.30
CA THR A 39 0.37 3.33 -0.87
C THR A 39 0.13 2.48 -2.11
N ASP A 40 0.74 2.88 -3.21
CA ASP A 40 0.67 2.29 -4.55
C ASP A 40 -0.60 2.64 -5.34
N ARG A 41 -0.60 2.35 -6.64
CA ARG A 41 -1.69 2.61 -7.61
C ARG A 41 -2.11 4.07 -7.75
N GLY A 42 -2.28 4.79 -6.65
CA GLY A 42 -2.86 6.14 -6.61
C GLY A 42 -1.90 7.27 -6.95
N LYS A 43 -2.42 8.50 -6.87
CA LYS A 43 -1.74 9.70 -7.42
C LYS A 43 -0.97 10.51 -6.38
N ASP A 44 -1.27 10.35 -5.10
CA ASP A 44 -0.81 11.23 -4.03
C ASP A 44 -0.26 10.46 -2.83
N ASN A 45 0.59 9.42 -3.09
CA ASN A 45 1.16 8.57 -2.04
C ASN A 45 1.92 9.39 -0.99
N ALA A 46 2.82 10.28 -1.43
CA ALA A 46 3.58 11.12 -0.51
C ALA A 46 2.70 12.04 0.35
N ARG A 47 1.58 12.51 -0.20
CA ARG A 47 0.62 13.34 0.54
C ARG A 47 -0.16 12.51 1.55
N THR A 48 -0.61 11.31 1.15
CA THR A 48 -1.31 10.37 2.03
C THR A 48 -0.47 10.00 3.23
N VAL A 49 0.78 9.55 3.01
CA VAL A 49 1.65 9.15 4.12
C VAL A 49 2.05 10.32 5.02
N SER A 50 2.23 11.52 4.45
CA SER A 50 2.52 12.72 5.25
C SER A 50 1.35 13.09 6.15
N PHE A 51 0.13 13.04 5.65
CA PHE A 51 -1.08 13.28 6.44
C PHE A 51 -1.19 12.30 7.61
N LEU A 52 -1.05 10.99 7.35
CA LEU A 52 -1.14 9.98 8.40
C LEU A 52 -0.01 10.13 9.44
N GLN A 53 1.21 10.46 9.02
CA GLN A 53 2.32 10.69 9.94
C GLN A 53 2.12 11.97 10.78
N GLU A 54 1.56 13.03 10.21
CA GLU A 54 1.26 14.27 10.95
C GLU A 54 0.23 14.03 12.07
N HIS A 55 -0.57 12.98 11.95
CA HIS A 55 -1.56 12.55 12.95
C HIS A 55 -1.14 11.23 13.66
N GLU A 56 0.15 10.90 13.71
CA GLU A 56 0.65 9.60 14.19
C GLU A 56 0.19 9.21 15.61
N CYS A 57 -0.12 10.18 16.45
CA CYS A 57 -0.65 9.91 17.79
C CYS A 57 -2.06 9.34 17.78
N ASP A 58 -2.83 9.64 16.73
CA ASP A 58 -4.24 9.28 16.58
C ASP A 58 -4.44 8.27 15.43
N VAL A 59 -3.34 7.82 14.78
CA VAL A 59 -3.38 6.86 13.68
C VAL A 59 -2.82 5.51 14.13
N ARG A 60 -3.55 4.44 13.78
CA ARG A 60 -3.09 3.05 13.90
C ARG A 60 -3.08 2.42 12.52
N LEU A 61 -2.05 1.64 12.25
CA LEU A 61 -1.84 1.05 10.93
C LEU A 61 -1.72 -0.47 11.04
N VAL A 62 -2.56 -1.16 10.30
CA VAL A 62 -2.38 -2.58 10.01
C VAL A 62 -1.47 -2.69 8.80
N GLN A 63 -0.53 -3.63 8.81
CA GLN A 63 0.40 -3.85 7.70
C GLN A 63 -0.31 -4.57 6.56
N GLY A 64 -0.43 -3.90 5.41
CA GLY A 64 -0.85 -4.52 4.15
C GLY A 64 0.30 -5.23 3.42
N ASN A 65 -0.02 -5.94 2.35
CA ASN A 65 0.99 -6.60 1.53
C ASN A 65 1.85 -5.58 0.75
N HIS A 66 1.31 -4.42 0.41
CA HIS A 66 2.05 -3.34 -0.24
C HIS A 66 3.10 -2.73 0.70
N GLU A 67 2.75 -2.44 1.96
CA GLU A 67 3.72 -1.99 2.97
C GLU A 67 4.83 -3.02 3.19
N LEU A 68 4.48 -4.30 3.28
CA LEU A 68 5.46 -5.38 3.43
C LEU A 68 6.43 -5.47 2.24
N GLN A 69 5.94 -5.23 1.02
CA GLN A 69 6.77 -5.20 -0.18
C GLN A 69 7.77 -4.05 -0.12
N HIS A 70 7.33 -2.83 0.16
CA HIS A 70 8.22 -1.67 0.29
C HIS A 70 9.22 -1.81 1.43
N LYS A 71 8.82 -2.39 2.55
CA LYS A 71 9.72 -2.71 3.66
C LYS A 71 10.90 -3.57 3.22
N LYS A 72 10.65 -4.59 2.39
CA LYS A 72 11.71 -5.44 1.82
C LYS A 72 12.62 -4.67 0.86
N LEU A 73 12.11 -3.61 0.23
CA LEU A 73 12.84 -2.78 -0.74
C LEU A 73 13.65 -1.65 -0.09
N LEU A 74 13.42 -1.30 1.18
CA LEU A 74 14.03 -0.14 1.84
C LEU A 74 15.55 -0.08 1.70
N GLN A 75 16.24 -1.21 1.86
CA GLN A 75 17.71 -1.25 1.73
C GLN A 75 18.19 -0.85 0.33
N TYR A 76 17.41 -1.18 -0.71
CA TYR A 76 17.71 -0.81 -2.10
C TYR A 76 17.43 0.67 -2.32
N TYR A 77 16.33 1.18 -1.82
CA TYR A 77 15.99 2.60 -1.88
C TYR A 77 17.07 3.47 -1.24
N HIS A 78 17.62 3.07 -0.10
CA HIS A 78 18.70 3.79 0.57
C HIS A 78 20.00 3.86 -0.25
N VAL A 79 20.24 2.90 -1.14
CA VAL A 79 21.35 2.97 -2.10
C VAL A 79 21.00 3.90 -3.26
N LEU A 80 19.80 3.74 -3.85
CA LEU A 80 19.35 4.51 -5.00
C LEU A 80 19.31 6.01 -4.71
N ILE A 81 18.88 6.42 -3.51
CA ILE A 81 18.83 7.83 -3.10
C ILE A 81 20.22 8.49 -3.08
N LYS A 82 21.29 7.72 -2.84
CA LYS A 82 22.66 8.25 -2.77
C LYS A 82 23.21 8.61 -4.15
N VAL A 83 22.58 8.18 -5.22
CA VAL A 83 22.99 8.46 -6.60
C VAL A 83 22.22 9.67 -7.13
N PRO A 84 22.86 10.86 -7.27
CA PRO A 84 22.17 12.09 -7.66
C PRO A 84 21.43 11.99 -9.00
N GLN A 85 21.99 11.27 -9.97
CA GLN A 85 21.42 11.07 -11.29
C GLN A 85 20.07 10.35 -11.21
N ILE A 86 19.91 9.37 -10.31
CA ILE A 86 18.65 8.64 -10.10
C ILE A 86 17.60 9.55 -9.51
N ARG A 87 17.94 10.39 -8.56
CA ARG A 87 16.99 11.35 -7.99
C ARG A 87 16.49 12.34 -9.02
N LEU A 88 17.38 12.84 -9.88
CA LEU A 88 17.01 13.76 -10.97
C LEU A 88 16.13 13.07 -12.01
N PHE A 89 16.46 11.84 -12.34
CA PHE A 89 15.71 11.01 -13.28
C PHE A 89 14.32 10.67 -12.71
N ALA A 90 14.23 10.17 -11.49
CA ALA A 90 12.95 9.91 -10.82
C ALA A 90 12.07 11.17 -10.74
N ALA A 91 12.66 12.32 -10.43
CA ALA A 91 11.94 13.59 -10.41
C ALA A 91 11.45 14.03 -11.82
N GLY A 92 12.22 13.71 -12.86
CA GLY A 92 11.84 13.94 -14.26
C GLY A 92 10.62 13.11 -14.64
N ILE A 93 10.67 11.81 -14.40
CA ILE A 93 9.56 10.88 -14.66
C ILE A 93 8.34 11.26 -13.83
N PHE A 94 8.49 11.55 -12.56
CA PHE A 94 7.38 11.96 -11.71
C PHE A 94 6.67 13.21 -12.24
N ARG A 95 7.39 14.19 -12.79
CA ARG A 95 6.78 15.36 -13.45
C ARG A 95 5.99 14.96 -14.69
N THR A 96 6.48 14.02 -15.47
CA THR A 96 5.81 13.49 -16.66
C THR A 96 4.53 12.75 -16.27
N TYR A 97 4.56 11.94 -15.23
CA TYR A 97 3.37 11.30 -14.66
C TYR A 97 2.33 12.31 -14.17
N LYS A 98 2.76 13.37 -13.48
CA LYS A 98 1.84 14.47 -13.08
C LYS A 98 1.21 15.19 -14.27
N ALA A 99 1.91 15.26 -15.39
CA ALA A 99 1.41 15.88 -16.62
C ALA A 99 0.43 14.97 -17.41
N GLY A 100 0.05 13.82 -16.89
CA GLY A 100 -0.94 12.92 -17.51
C GLY A 100 -0.35 11.86 -18.44
N TYR A 101 0.95 11.59 -18.35
CA TYR A 101 1.56 10.47 -19.06
C TYR A 101 0.99 9.16 -18.54
N THR A 102 0.35 8.40 -19.40
CA THR A 102 -0.21 7.09 -19.06
C THR A 102 0.78 6.00 -19.41
N TYR A 103 0.97 5.09 -18.47
CA TYR A 103 1.71 3.83 -18.63
C TYR A 103 1.18 3.03 -19.83
N PRO A 104 2.00 2.13 -20.45
CA PRO A 104 1.53 1.25 -21.50
C PRO A 104 0.26 0.52 -21.05
N LYS A 105 -0.85 0.78 -21.76
CA LYS A 105 -2.18 0.26 -21.39
C LYS A 105 -2.53 -1.03 -22.12
N THR A 106 -1.71 -1.42 -23.13
CA THR A 106 -1.97 -2.60 -23.93
C THR A 106 -0.95 -3.68 -23.67
N LYS A 107 -1.35 -4.95 -23.86
CA LYS A 107 -0.44 -6.09 -23.74
C LYS A 107 0.71 -6.03 -24.75
N GLU A 108 0.51 -5.37 -25.90
CA GLU A 108 1.50 -5.17 -26.94
C GLU A 108 2.55 -4.15 -26.51
N GLU A 109 2.13 -3.01 -25.96
CA GLU A 109 3.03 -1.98 -25.41
C GLU A 109 3.84 -2.54 -24.24
N LEU A 110 3.22 -3.37 -23.38
CA LEU A 110 3.90 -4.06 -22.28
C LEU A 110 4.94 -5.06 -22.81
N LYS A 111 4.61 -5.84 -23.85
CA LYS A 111 5.53 -6.78 -24.49
C LYS A 111 6.73 -6.09 -25.14
N GLU A 112 6.50 -4.97 -25.79
CA GLU A 112 7.58 -4.18 -26.40
C GLU A 112 8.50 -3.59 -25.32
N TYR A 113 7.93 -3.19 -24.21
CA TYR A 113 8.63 -2.76 -23.01
C TYR A 113 9.46 -3.88 -22.38
N GLU A 114 8.88 -5.07 -22.18
CA GLU A 114 9.53 -6.26 -21.66
C GLU A 114 10.65 -6.75 -22.59
N CYS A 115 10.41 -6.87 -23.90
CA CYS A 115 11.42 -7.31 -24.86
C CYS A 115 12.64 -6.38 -24.95
N SER A 116 12.44 -5.07 -24.78
CA SER A 116 13.55 -4.12 -24.76
C SER A 116 14.37 -4.22 -23.47
N ALA A 117 13.72 -4.55 -22.36
CA ALA A 117 14.35 -4.80 -21.07
C ALA A 117 15.11 -6.14 -21.09
N ASP A 118 14.49 -7.23 -21.54
CA ASP A 118 15.07 -8.57 -21.57
C ASP A 118 16.36 -8.64 -22.36
N ARG A 119 16.43 -8.01 -23.54
CA ARG A 119 17.64 -7.97 -24.38
C ARG A 119 18.84 -7.31 -23.69
N ARG A 120 18.59 -6.40 -22.75
CA ARG A 120 19.64 -5.65 -22.05
C ARG A 120 20.04 -6.33 -20.76
N ILE A 121 19.14 -7.13 -20.19
CA ILE A 121 19.35 -7.93 -18.98
C ILE A 121 20.16 -9.19 -19.26
N GLU A 122 20.07 -9.76 -20.46
CA GLU A 122 20.98 -10.83 -20.90
C GLU A 122 22.46 -10.39 -20.85
N ILE A 123 22.71 -9.08 -20.94
CA ILE A 123 24.07 -8.51 -20.80
C ILE A 123 24.50 -8.46 -19.31
N ILE A 124 23.54 -8.44 -18.35
CA ILE A 124 23.84 -8.63 -16.92
C ILE A 124 23.97 -10.12 -16.66
N GLN A 125 25.17 -10.65 -16.80
CA GLN A 125 25.48 -12.05 -16.54
C GLN A 125 25.02 -12.47 -15.14
N GLY A 126 23.81 -13.01 -15.07
CA GLY A 126 23.19 -13.55 -13.86
C GLY A 126 22.32 -12.57 -13.09
N LYS A 127 21.12 -13.02 -12.73
CA LYS A 127 20.22 -12.29 -11.83
C LYS A 127 20.95 -12.02 -10.51
N PRO A 128 21.05 -10.76 -10.05
CA PRO A 128 21.71 -10.47 -8.78
C PRO A 128 20.92 -11.11 -7.64
N LYS A 129 21.42 -12.17 -7.05
CA LYS A 129 20.78 -12.91 -5.97
C LYS A 129 21.04 -12.31 -4.59
N THR A 130 21.93 -11.30 -4.49
CA THR A 130 22.29 -10.68 -3.24
C THR A 130 22.31 -9.18 -3.38
N PHE A 131 22.09 -8.47 -2.27
CA PHE A 131 22.18 -7.02 -2.21
C PHE A 131 23.50 -6.47 -2.77
N HIS A 132 24.63 -7.10 -2.46
CA HIS A 132 25.94 -6.69 -2.99
C HIS A 132 26.04 -6.86 -4.50
N ALA A 133 25.49 -7.95 -5.06
CA ALA A 133 25.46 -8.14 -6.49
C ALA A 133 24.55 -7.11 -7.18
N PHE A 134 23.42 -6.77 -6.59
CA PHE A 134 22.54 -5.68 -7.03
C PHE A 134 23.31 -4.35 -7.08
N VAL A 135 23.98 -3.96 -5.99
CA VAL A 135 24.73 -2.69 -5.91
C VAL A 135 25.84 -2.64 -6.97
N ARG A 136 26.57 -3.72 -7.16
CA ARG A 136 27.64 -3.78 -8.19
C ARG A 136 27.07 -3.66 -9.60
N ALA A 137 26.02 -4.42 -9.92
CA ALA A 137 25.32 -4.33 -11.19
C ALA A 137 24.83 -2.91 -11.41
N PHE A 138 24.16 -2.35 -10.44
CA PHE A 138 23.61 -1.00 -10.46
C PHE A 138 24.70 0.06 -10.71
N ILE A 139 25.83 0.04 -9.99
CA ILE A 139 26.94 0.97 -10.20
C ILE A 139 27.54 0.82 -11.59
N ALA A 140 27.74 -0.42 -12.05
CA ALA A 140 28.28 -0.66 -13.40
C ALA A 140 27.37 -0.10 -14.49
N TYR A 141 26.05 -0.16 -14.29
CA TYR A 141 25.06 0.34 -15.25
C TYR A 141 24.89 1.84 -15.21
N THR A 142 24.90 2.47 -14.02
CA THR A 142 24.78 3.94 -13.90
C THR A 142 25.97 4.69 -14.53
N LEU A 143 27.11 4.05 -14.65
CA LEU A 143 28.30 4.62 -15.30
C LEU A 143 28.31 4.45 -16.83
N ALA A 144 27.50 3.54 -17.37
CA ALA A 144 27.56 3.15 -18.78
C ALA A 144 26.43 3.70 -19.67
N TRP A 145 25.39 4.35 -19.09
CA TRP A 145 24.15 4.62 -19.82
C TRP A 145 23.62 6.04 -19.65
N GLU A 146 23.25 6.67 -20.77
CA GLU A 146 22.75 8.05 -20.85
C GLU A 146 21.23 8.15 -21.09
N ASP A 147 20.45 7.03 -21.14
CA ASP A 147 19.07 7.05 -21.57
C ASP A 147 18.03 6.44 -20.57
N ASP A 148 16.73 6.59 -20.89
CA ASP A 148 15.56 6.13 -20.12
C ASP A 148 15.57 4.62 -19.77
N SER A 149 16.45 3.84 -20.39
CA SER A 149 16.59 2.42 -20.13
C SER A 149 17.14 2.10 -18.74
N LEU A 150 17.87 3.02 -18.11
CA LEU A 150 18.36 2.84 -16.75
C LEU A 150 17.24 2.59 -15.75
N TRP A 151 16.12 3.32 -15.90
CA TRP A 151 14.98 3.13 -15.01
C TRP A 151 14.29 1.79 -15.18
N LYS A 152 14.13 1.35 -16.41
CA LYS A 152 13.59 0.01 -16.72
C LYS A 152 14.42 -1.09 -16.09
N ILE A 153 15.74 -0.94 -16.10
CA ILE A 153 16.67 -1.87 -15.46
C ILE A 153 16.49 -1.85 -13.94
N ILE A 154 16.32 -0.67 -13.34
CA ILE A 154 16.10 -0.54 -11.89
C ILE A 154 14.80 -1.23 -11.48
N LEU A 155 13.71 -0.96 -12.18
CA LEU A 155 12.42 -1.59 -11.90
C LEU A 155 12.50 -3.12 -12.05
N TYR A 156 13.12 -3.60 -13.13
CA TYR A 156 13.32 -5.03 -13.31
C TYR A 156 14.16 -5.65 -12.19
N LEU A 157 15.24 -5.00 -11.77
CA LEU A 157 16.06 -5.50 -10.66
C LEU A 157 15.27 -5.55 -9.36
N LEU A 158 14.41 -4.57 -9.12
CA LEU A 158 13.53 -4.54 -7.96
C LEU A 158 12.48 -5.66 -8.05
N GLU A 159 11.90 -5.88 -9.21
CA GLU A 159 10.96 -6.98 -9.48
C GLU A 159 11.59 -8.36 -9.21
N VAL A 160 12.78 -8.60 -9.76
CA VAL A 160 13.50 -9.87 -9.56
C VAL A 160 13.82 -10.13 -8.09
N MET A 161 14.06 -9.06 -7.32
CA MET A 161 14.46 -9.16 -5.91
C MET A 161 13.27 -9.32 -4.96
N CYS A 162 12.11 -8.77 -5.29
CA CYS A 162 11.03 -8.58 -4.32
C CYS A 162 9.61 -8.91 -4.83
N GLY A 163 9.47 -9.33 -6.07
CA GLY A 163 8.18 -9.54 -6.71
C GLY A 163 7.71 -8.32 -7.52
N ASN A 164 6.50 -8.38 -8.06
CA ASN A 164 6.01 -7.43 -9.06
C ASN A 164 5.97 -5.97 -8.55
N PRO A 165 6.85 -5.06 -9.00
CA PRO A 165 6.85 -3.66 -8.61
C PRO A 165 5.91 -2.79 -9.46
N TYR A 166 5.21 -3.33 -10.45
CA TYR A 166 4.43 -2.54 -11.41
C TYR A 166 3.33 -1.72 -10.74
N ASP A 167 2.71 -2.25 -9.72
CA ASP A 167 1.71 -1.50 -8.95
C ASP A 167 2.34 -0.46 -8.02
N ALA A 168 3.63 -0.62 -7.69
CA ALA A 168 4.40 0.22 -6.77
C ALA A 168 5.23 1.31 -7.48
N GLU A 169 5.30 1.30 -8.82
CA GLU A 169 6.20 2.13 -9.60
C GLU A 169 6.10 3.61 -9.22
N ARG A 170 4.89 4.12 -9.11
CA ARG A 170 4.66 5.52 -8.77
C ARG A 170 5.14 5.87 -7.36
N THR A 171 4.88 5.02 -6.40
CA THR A 171 5.36 5.17 -5.01
C THR A 171 6.88 5.21 -4.96
N ILE A 172 7.54 4.34 -5.75
CA ILE A 172 9.01 4.32 -5.85
C ILE A 172 9.53 5.65 -6.39
N TYR A 173 8.93 6.19 -7.45
CA TYR A 173 9.31 7.51 -7.98
C TYR A 173 9.09 8.63 -6.97
N GLU A 174 7.95 8.65 -6.29
CA GLU A 174 7.65 9.63 -5.26
C GLU A 174 8.67 9.54 -4.13
N TYR A 175 8.96 8.36 -3.62
CA TYR A 175 9.93 8.14 -2.56
C TYR A 175 11.35 8.60 -2.95
N LEU A 176 11.83 8.24 -4.14
CA LEU A 176 13.16 8.60 -4.61
C LEU A 176 13.31 10.11 -4.88
N SER A 177 12.24 10.78 -5.31
CA SER A 177 12.26 12.20 -5.68
C SER A 177 11.85 13.17 -4.57
N CYS A 178 11.17 12.70 -3.53
CA CYS A 178 10.59 13.53 -2.48
C CYS A 178 11.61 14.12 -1.51
N THR A 179 11.16 15.02 -0.65
CA THR A 179 11.96 15.63 0.42
C THR A 179 12.35 14.60 1.50
N ARG A 180 13.35 14.94 2.31
CA ARG A 180 13.74 14.09 3.44
C ARG A 180 12.59 13.85 4.44
N LYS A 181 11.74 14.89 4.69
CA LYS A 181 10.59 14.78 5.59
C LYS A 181 9.58 13.75 5.04
N GLN A 182 9.25 13.84 3.76
CA GLN A 182 8.32 12.91 3.12
C GLN A 182 8.87 11.48 3.07
N ARG A 183 10.18 11.30 2.84
CA ARG A 183 10.80 9.96 2.93
C ARG A 183 10.66 9.35 4.31
N ALA A 184 10.88 10.16 5.36
CA ALA A 184 10.69 9.69 6.73
C ALA A 184 9.25 9.23 6.97
N ALA A 185 8.25 9.88 6.37
CA ALA A 185 6.87 9.45 6.44
C ALA A 185 6.63 8.09 5.77
N PHE A 186 7.18 7.87 4.57
CA PHE A 186 7.12 6.56 3.92
C PHE A 186 7.80 5.46 4.77
N GLU A 187 8.99 5.75 5.29
CA GLU A 187 9.73 4.78 6.12
C GLU A 187 9.01 4.48 7.44
N TRP A 188 8.37 5.49 8.03
CA TRP A 188 7.51 5.31 9.20
C TRP A 188 6.36 4.35 8.88
N LEU A 189 5.63 4.58 7.78
CA LEU A 189 4.54 3.70 7.34
C LEU A 189 5.02 2.27 7.11
N TRP A 190 6.06 2.10 6.28
CA TRP A 190 6.54 0.77 5.89
C TRP A 190 7.22 -0.02 7.02
N ASN A 191 7.61 0.63 8.09
CA ASN A 191 8.15 -0.04 9.27
C ASN A 191 7.08 -0.48 10.28
N GLN A 192 5.82 -0.15 10.06
CA GLN A 192 4.73 -0.70 10.86
C GLN A 192 4.68 -2.23 10.73
N THR A 193 4.34 -2.91 11.81
CA THR A 193 4.38 -4.39 11.89
C THR A 193 3.12 -5.01 12.43
N ALA A 194 2.15 -4.19 12.85
CA ALA A 194 0.88 -4.70 13.36
C ALA A 194 0.12 -5.43 12.25
N THR A 195 -0.20 -6.68 12.45
CA THR A 195 -0.99 -7.49 11.51
C THR A 195 -2.49 -7.39 11.80
N GLU A 196 -2.84 -6.92 12.98
CA GLU A 196 -4.22 -6.71 13.42
C GLU A 196 -4.28 -5.63 14.51
N VAL A 197 -5.44 -5.03 14.66
CA VAL A 197 -5.82 -4.17 15.78
C VAL A 197 -7.05 -4.77 16.45
N ASN A 198 -6.95 -5.03 17.75
CA ASN A 198 -8.05 -5.55 18.54
C ASN A 198 -8.59 -4.47 19.46
N ILE A 199 -9.92 -4.34 19.56
CA ILE A 199 -10.63 -3.45 20.46
C ILE A 199 -11.67 -4.25 21.21
N ASP A 200 -11.59 -4.22 22.54
CA ASP A 200 -12.51 -4.93 23.41
C ASP A 200 -13.39 -3.94 24.15
N TYR A 201 -14.68 -4.22 24.18
CA TYR A 201 -15.67 -3.44 24.93
C TYR A 201 -16.27 -4.29 26.06
N THR A 202 -16.35 -3.71 27.26
CA THR A 202 -16.91 -4.37 28.45
C THR A 202 -18.41 -4.11 28.64
N GLU A 203 -18.94 -3.10 27.97
CA GLU A 203 -20.36 -2.71 28.07
C GLU A 203 -21.24 -3.53 27.10
N PRO A 204 -22.57 -3.52 27.27
CA PRO A 204 -23.50 -4.35 26.49
C PRO A 204 -23.71 -3.82 25.06
N TYR A 205 -22.62 -3.63 24.32
CA TYR A 205 -22.68 -3.35 22.89
C TYR A 205 -23.05 -4.61 22.10
N LYS A 206 -23.52 -4.40 20.88
CA LYS A 206 -23.84 -5.49 19.95
C LYS A 206 -22.62 -6.37 19.69
N TYR A 207 -21.45 -5.76 19.55
CA TYR A 207 -20.17 -6.45 19.44
C TYR A 207 -19.31 -6.13 20.64
N GLN A 208 -18.70 -7.14 21.24
CA GLN A 208 -17.78 -7.01 22.37
C GLN A 208 -16.32 -7.04 21.94
N HIS A 209 -16.05 -7.70 20.80
CA HIS A 209 -14.73 -7.81 20.24
C HIS A 209 -14.74 -7.25 18.82
N ILE A 210 -13.78 -6.40 18.50
CA ILE A 210 -13.58 -5.86 17.16
C ILE A 210 -12.17 -6.21 16.73
N VAL A 211 -12.05 -6.86 15.58
CA VAL A 211 -10.79 -7.31 15.00
C VAL A 211 -10.65 -6.64 13.64
N ILE A 212 -9.61 -5.83 13.50
CA ILE A 212 -9.31 -5.10 12.26
C ILE A 212 -8.04 -5.69 11.68
N THR A 213 -8.11 -6.21 10.45
CA THR A 213 -6.99 -6.86 9.76
C THR A 213 -6.92 -6.36 8.32
N HIS A 214 -5.77 -6.54 7.64
CA HIS A 214 -5.72 -6.31 6.20
C HIS A 214 -6.23 -7.53 5.43
N ASN A 215 -5.74 -8.70 5.81
CA ASN A 215 -6.10 -9.93 5.12
C ASN A 215 -7.53 -10.34 5.47
N ASN A 216 -8.21 -10.80 4.44
CA ASN A 216 -9.46 -11.50 4.52
C ASN A 216 -9.38 -12.65 5.56
N PRO A 217 -10.26 -12.68 6.57
CA PRO A 217 -10.29 -13.74 7.58
C PRO A 217 -10.67 -15.12 7.02
N PHE A 218 -11.08 -15.20 5.76
CA PHE A 218 -11.51 -16.42 5.07
C PHE A 218 -10.35 -17.27 4.50
N GLY A 219 -9.12 -16.82 4.58
CA GLY A 219 -7.93 -17.61 4.24
C GLY A 219 -7.63 -17.81 2.75
N ARG A 220 -8.50 -17.44 1.82
CA ARG A 220 -8.27 -17.49 0.37
C ARG A 220 -8.37 -16.13 -0.28
N TYR A 221 -7.45 -15.84 -1.17
CA TYR A 221 -7.25 -14.53 -1.82
C TYR A 221 -8.46 -13.99 -2.59
N TYR A 222 -9.45 -14.81 -2.97
CA TYR A 222 -10.56 -14.38 -3.83
C TYR A 222 -11.88 -15.12 -3.59
N SER A 223 -12.05 -15.82 -2.48
CA SER A 223 -13.32 -16.50 -2.20
C SER A 223 -13.79 -16.22 -0.78
N TYR A 224 -15.05 -15.80 -0.67
CA TYR A 224 -15.77 -15.76 0.58
C TYR A 224 -16.32 -17.15 0.89
N ASP A 225 -15.45 -18.11 1.19
CA ASP A 225 -15.91 -19.41 1.66
C ASP A 225 -16.27 -19.29 3.13
N LEU A 226 -17.55 -19.11 3.40
CA LEU A 226 -18.09 -18.96 4.75
C LEU A 226 -17.80 -20.15 5.67
N ASP A 227 -17.46 -21.31 5.10
CA ASP A 227 -17.13 -22.52 5.86
C ASP A 227 -15.67 -22.52 6.35
N GLU A 228 -14.78 -21.72 5.74
CA GLU A 228 -13.37 -21.56 6.13
C GLU A 228 -13.13 -20.41 7.13
N LEU A 229 -14.18 -19.75 7.59
CA LEU A 229 -14.08 -18.66 8.56
C LEU A 229 -13.38 -19.11 9.84
N ARG A 230 -12.41 -18.31 10.32
CA ARG A 230 -11.91 -18.47 11.67
C ARG A 230 -13.11 -18.46 12.62
N PRO A 231 -13.23 -19.48 13.50
CA PRO A 231 -14.25 -19.47 14.53
C PRO A 231 -14.01 -18.24 15.41
N GLY A 232 -14.82 -17.19 15.19
CA GLY A 232 -14.79 -16.01 16.02
C GLY A 232 -15.44 -16.30 17.37
N HIS A 233 -15.04 -15.53 18.38
CA HIS A 233 -15.82 -15.45 19.59
C HIS A 233 -17.21 -14.86 19.29
N ASP A 234 -18.23 -15.30 20.00
CA ASP A 234 -19.55 -14.70 19.91
C ASP A 234 -19.45 -13.18 20.02
N LYS A 235 -20.28 -12.46 19.25
CA LYS A 235 -20.31 -10.97 19.22
C LYS A 235 -19.01 -10.33 18.74
N THR A 236 -18.35 -10.90 17.74
CA THR A 236 -17.17 -10.30 17.11
C THR A 236 -17.52 -9.59 15.82
N LEU A 237 -17.00 -8.38 15.65
CA LEU A 237 -17.01 -7.63 14.41
C LEU A 237 -15.61 -7.71 13.78
N TYR A 238 -15.51 -8.32 12.60
CA TYR A 238 -14.31 -8.33 11.80
C TYR A 238 -14.38 -7.25 10.73
N ILE A 239 -13.35 -6.41 10.63
CA ILE A 239 -13.22 -5.36 9.63
C ILE A 239 -11.92 -5.61 8.86
N PHE A 240 -11.99 -5.64 7.55
CA PHE A 240 -10.82 -5.95 6.71
C PHE A 240 -10.91 -5.26 5.34
N GLY A 241 -9.84 -5.35 4.55
CA GLY A 241 -9.73 -4.83 3.20
C GLY A 241 -9.25 -5.90 2.23
N HIS A 242 -8.38 -5.50 1.28
CA HIS A 242 -7.66 -6.35 0.34
C HIS A 242 -8.44 -6.85 -0.88
N ILE A 243 -9.75 -6.98 -0.82
CA ILE A 243 -10.58 -7.43 -1.95
C ILE A 243 -11.47 -6.28 -2.42
N PRO A 244 -11.16 -5.65 -3.57
CA PRO A 244 -11.85 -4.44 -3.98
C PRO A 244 -13.31 -4.71 -4.39
N HIS A 245 -14.20 -3.87 -3.86
CA HIS A 245 -15.63 -3.85 -4.18
C HIS A 245 -16.11 -2.46 -4.64
N SER A 246 -17.29 -2.39 -5.21
CA SER A 246 -17.92 -1.09 -5.53
C SER A 246 -18.48 -0.36 -4.31
N GLU A 247 -18.73 -1.07 -3.23
CA GLU A 247 -19.27 -0.60 -1.96
C GLU A 247 -18.80 -1.47 -0.80
N ILE A 248 -18.98 -1.00 0.42
CA ILE A 248 -18.69 -1.78 1.63
C ILE A 248 -19.60 -3.00 1.70
N VAL A 249 -19.01 -4.17 1.83
CA VAL A 249 -19.73 -5.44 1.84
C VAL A 249 -19.84 -5.98 3.27
N ARG A 250 -21.04 -6.38 3.64
CA ARG A 250 -21.35 -6.94 4.96
C ARG A 250 -21.79 -8.39 4.86
N PHE A 251 -21.22 -9.21 5.72
CA PHE A 251 -21.60 -10.62 5.87
C PHE A 251 -21.95 -10.91 7.33
N ASP A 252 -23.16 -11.41 7.56
CA ASP A 252 -23.60 -11.85 8.88
C ASP A 252 -23.61 -13.39 8.95
N ARG A 253 -22.94 -13.97 9.92
CA ARG A 253 -22.97 -15.41 10.16
C ARG A 253 -23.94 -15.71 11.30
N ALA A 254 -25.12 -16.22 10.96
CA ALA A 254 -26.20 -16.46 11.90
C ALA A 254 -25.84 -17.44 13.06
N CYS A 255 -24.92 -18.38 12.82
CA CYS A 255 -24.57 -19.41 13.81
C CYS A 255 -23.50 -19.00 14.82
N SER A 256 -22.77 -17.88 14.62
CA SER A 256 -21.66 -17.49 15.50
C SER A 256 -21.83 -16.08 16.10
N GLY A 257 -22.90 -15.35 15.77
CA GLY A 257 -23.05 -13.96 16.21
C GLY A 257 -21.96 -13.01 15.69
N CYS A 258 -21.18 -13.42 14.68
CA CYS A 258 -20.13 -12.62 14.08
C CYS A 258 -20.65 -11.85 12.87
N THR A 259 -20.12 -10.66 12.67
CA THR A 259 -20.31 -9.85 11.46
C THR A 259 -18.95 -9.57 10.83
N TYR A 260 -18.90 -9.53 9.51
CA TYR A 260 -17.71 -9.27 8.71
C TYR A 260 -17.98 -8.09 7.82
N LEU A 261 -17.09 -7.10 7.82
CA LEU A 261 -17.14 -5.94 6.95
C LEU A 261 -15.88 -5.90 6.09
N ASP A 262 -16.07 -6.04 4.78
CA ASP A 262 -15.05 -5.72 3.80
C ASP A 262 -15.23 -4.26 3.40
N ILE A 263 -14.24 -3.44 3.70
CA ILE A 263 -14.28 -2.00 3.47
C ILE A 263 -13.34 -1.54 2.36
N ASP A 264 -12.74 -2.46 1.59
CA ASP A 264 -11.96 -2.11 0.40
C ASP A 264 -12.89 -1.69 -0.75
N THR A 265 -12.96 -0.40 -1.00
CA THR A 265 -13.71 0.18 -2.13
C THR A 265 -12.78 0.77 -3.20
N SER A 266 -11.49 0.43 -3.14
CA SER A 266 -10.48 0.87 -4.10
C SER A 266 -10.76 0.31 -5.52
N PRO A 267 -10.31 0.93 -6.59
CA PRO A 267 -9.59 2.21 -6.65
C PRO A 267 -10.51 3.45 -6.71
N ASN A 268 -11.83 3.27 -6.74
CA ASN A 268 -12.77 4.34 -7.04
C ASN A 268 -13.02 5.28 -5.85
N SER A 269 -12.99 4.74 -4.65
CA SER A 269 -13.20 5.47 -3.40
C SER A 269 -12.32 4.86 -2.30
N VAL A 270 -12.34 5.46 -1.12
CA VAL A 270 -11.78 4.88 0.11
C VAL A 270 -12.94 4.57 1.04
N GLY A 271 -13.14 3.30 1.37
CA GLY A 271 -14.17 2.91 2.34
C GLY A 271 -13.79 3.43 3.73
N VAL A 272 -14.67 4.21 4.35
CA VAL A 272 -14.49 4.69 5.72
C VAL A 272 -15.75 4.42 6.51
N ILE A 273 -15.60 3.82 7.68
CA ILE A 273 -16.69 3.62 8.62
C ILE A 273 -16.39 4.31 9.95
N LYS A 274 -17.42 4.85 10.58
CA LYS A 274 -17.38 5.29 11.97
C LYS A 274 -17.75 4.12 12.87
N LEU A 275 -16.86 3.73 13.78
CA LEU A 275 -17.01 2.49 14.53
C LEU A 275 -18.24 2.51 15.45
N SER A 276 -18.56 3.66 16.04
CA SER A 276 -19.74 3.82 16.90
C SER A 276 -21.08 3.52 16.20
N ASP A 277 -21.14 3.59 14.86
CA ASP A 277 -22.37 3.28 14.11
C ASP A 277 -22.68 1.78 14.07
N TYR A 278 -21.71 0.95 14.46
CA TYR A 278 -21.81 -0.53 14.43
C TYR A 278 -21.92 -1.14 15.85
N LEU A 279 -21.68 -0.35 16.91
CA LEU A 279 -21.75 -0.80 18.30
C LEU A 279 -23.19 -0.79 18.81
#